data_c9a745e05a5f2f33320ab3ac31022799
#
_entry.id   c9a745e05a5f2f33320ab3ac31022799
#
_cell.length_a   1.000
_cell.length_b   1.000
_cell.length_c   1.000
_cell.angle_alpha   90.00
_cell.angle_beta   90.00
_cell.angle_gamma   90.00
#
_symmetry.space_group_name_H-M   'P 1'
#
loop_
_entity.id
_entity.type
_entity.pdbx_description
1 polymer ?
#
loop_
_entity_poly.entity_id
_entity_poly.type
_entity_poly.pdbx_seq_one_letter_code
_entity_poly.pdbx_strand_id
1 'polypeptide(L)'
;MRQTLSLFLLLCLLVGPAWADERVTLRLADQKGNMRAQLEAAGALDDLTYDIRWFEFPAAAPLAEALNAGAVDAGIIGDAPLLFALAAGARLKAIAVDKSDPYGTAVLVRGDSPLRSANDLKGQRIATGRGSIGHFVALKALASVGLGEKDVEFRFLGPVDAKMALANGSVDAWATWEPYTAFAETADKARVLVDGRGLWAGNSFLAATDSALADPAKRAVLQDYLQRLASAQRWAYLHLDEYSRSLAQIIGFPEDAARLQFERRRLRWQALDERTLGQQQETADFYQAHGLIPQRLDVRPTFASGFAVRQASDADIR
;
A
#
# COMPACT_ATOMS: atom_id res chain seq x y z
N MET A 1 -72.05 37.40 38.32
CA MET A 1 -71.76 36.27 37.42
C MET A 1 -70.92 36.80 36.26
N ARG A 2 -69.65 36.65 36.28
CA ARG A 2 -68.70 37.03 35.18
C ARG A 2 -67.83 35.82 34.97
N GLN A 3 -67.97 35.14 33.84
CA GLN A 3 -67.14 34.07 33.38
C GLN A 3 -65.86 34.69 32.79
N THR A 4 -64.74 34.39 33.36
CA THR A 4 -63.41 34.71 32.81
C THR A 4 -62.97 33.49 31.97
N LEU A 5 -62.90 33.72 30.67
CA LEU A 5 -62.40 32.75 29.68
C LEU A 5 -60.88 32.87 29.63
N SER A 6 -60.19 31.86 30.19
CA SER A 6 -58.71 31.75 30.12
C SER A 6 -58.32 31.15 28.76
N LEU A 7 -57.70 31.97 27.92
CA LEU A 7 -57.12 31.56 26.63
C LEU A 7 -55.72 30.95 26.90
N PHE A 8 -55.64 29.64 26.85
CA PHE A 8 -54.38 28.92 26.90
C PHE A 8 -53.74 28.96 25.50
N LEU A 9 -52.70 29.78 25.36
CA LEU A 9 -51.91 29.87 24.14
C LEU A 9 -50.95 28.69 24.09
N LEU A 10 -51.27 27.66 23.29
CA LEU A 10 -50.43 26.50 23.07
C LEU A 10 -49.29 26.85 22.10
N LEU A 11 -48.14 27.21 22.65
CA LEU A 11 -46.92 27.48 21.87
C LEU A 11 -46.33 26.15 21.44
N CYS A 12 -46.68 25.62 20.27
CA CYS A 12 -46.02 24.49 19.65
C CYS A 12 -44.62 24.91 19.20
N LEU A 13 -43.63 24.63 20.03
CA LEU A 13 -42.21 24.62 19.66
C LEU A 13 -42.03 23.57 18.54
N LEU A 14 -41.94 23.99 17.31
CA LEU A 14 -41.46 23.23 16.18
C LEU A 14 -39.96 22.97 16.39
N VAL A 15 -39.61 21.95 17.22
CA VAL A 15 -38.29 21.35 17.21
C VAL A 15 -38.24 20.51 15.95
N GLY A 16 -37.81 21.12 14.85
CA GLY A 16 -37.41 20.35 13.66
C GLY A 16 -36.34 19.35 14.09
N PRO A 17 -36.35 18.12 13.53
CA PRO A 17 -35.25 17.21 13.75
C PRO A 17 -33.97 17.91 13.30
N ALA A 18 -33.08 18.21 14.24
CA ALA A 18 -31.69 18.53 13.89
C ALA A 18 -31.15 17.25 13.24
N TRP A 19 -31.12 17.23 11.93
CA TRP A 19 -30.34 16.26 11.19
C TRP A 19 -28.89 16.56 11.59
N ALA A 20 -28.38 15.83 12.55
CA ALA A 20 -26.94 15.74 12.73
C ALA A 20 -26.42 15.23 11.38
N ASP A 21 -25.70 16.07 10.68
CA ASP A 21 -25.05 15.71 9.43
C ASP A 21 -24.13 14.54 9.77
N GLU A 22 -24.54 13.32 9.42
CA GLU A 22 -23.82 12.12 9.79
C GLU A 22 -22.47 12.19 9.07
N ARG A 23 -21.39 12.35 9.86
CA ARG A 23 -20.05 12.50 9.31
C ARG A 23 -19.73 11.29 8.45
N VAL A 24 -19.21 11.52 7.25
CA VAL A 24 -18.75 10.46 6.38
C VAL A 24 -17.66 9.67 7.08
N THR A 25 -17.78 8.37 7.12
CA THR A 25 -16.74 7.47 7.64
C THR A 25 -16.01 6.80 6.49
N LEU A 26 -14.70 6.99 6.41
CA LEU A 26 -13.80 6.21 5.54
C LEU A 26 -13.24 5.03 6.32
N ARG A 27 -13.45 3.84 5.77
CA ARG A 27 -12.84 2.59 6.23
C ARG A 27 -11.57 2.37 5.42
N LEU A 28 -10.42 2.55 6.04
CA LEU A 28 -9.12 2.54 5.37
C LEU A 28 -8.31 1.31 5.74
N ALA A 29 -7.83 0.61 4.73
CA ALA A 29 -6.90 -0.50 4.88
C ALA A 29 -5.47 0.04 4.86
N ASP A 30 -4.70 -0.20 5.92
CA ASP A 30 -3.30 0.14 6.01
C ASP A 30 -2.42 -1.12 6.09
N GLN A 31 -1.27 -1.07 5.45
CA GLN A 31 -0.32 -2.16 5.44
C GLN A 31 0.88 -1.78 6.32
N LYS A 32 0.93 -2.37 7.52
CA LYS A 32 2.00 -2.11 8.48
C LYS A 32 2.16 -0.64 8.84
N GLY A 33 1.05 0.05 9.10
CA GLY A 33 1.06 1.45 9.55
C GLY A 33 1.62 2.44 8.52
N ASN A 34 1.80 2.06 7.27
CA ASN A 34 2.56 2.84 6.29
C ASN A 34 1.93 4.22 6.00
N MET A 35 0.61 4.29 5.83
CA MET A 35 -0.10 5.55 5.63
C MET A 35 -0.42 6.23 6.96
N ARG A 36 -0.94 5.47 7.91
CA ARG A 36 -1.38 5.97 9.22
C ARG A 36 -0.24 6.65 9.97
N ALA A 37 0.94 6.03 10.00
CA ALA A 37 2.11 6.57 10.69
C ALA A 37 2.53 7.95 10.16
N GLN A 38 2.48 8.16 8.83
CA GLN A 38 2.80 9.45 8.23
C GLN A 38 1.79 10.53 8.62
N LEU A 39 0.50 10.19 8.57
CA LEU A 39 -0.58 11.12 8.90
C LEU A 39 -0.58 11.51 10.38
N GLU A 40 -0.41 10.55 11.28
CA GLU A 40 -0.35 10.79 12.72
C GLU A 40 0.89 11.63 13.09
N ALA A 41 2.06 11.27 12.60
CA ALA A 41 3.30 11.98 12.90
C ALA A 41 3.29 13.43 12.37
N ALA A 42 2.66 13.67 11.23
CA ALA A 42 2.54 15.00 10.63
C ALA A 42 1.39 15.85 11.19
N GLY A 43 0.59 15.35 12.15
CA GLY A 43 -0.64 16.01 12.62
C GLY A 43 -1.70 16.17 11.51
N ALA A 44 -1.61 15.39 10.44
CA ALA A 44 -2.47 15.53 9.27
C ALA A 44 -3.89 14.95 9.47
N LEU A 45 -4.16 14.38 10.64
CA LEU A 45 -5.49 13.91 11.04
C LEU A 45 -6.26 14.93 11.89
N ASP A 46 -5.64 16.05 12.22
CA ASP A 46 -6.31 17.14 12.89
C ASP A 46 -7.30 17.82 11.93
N ASP A 47 -8.36 18.42 12.47
CA ASP A 47 -9.38 19.15 11.72
C ASP A 47 -10.10 18.35 10.61
N LEU A 48 -10.19 17.03 10.75
CA LEU A 48 -10.97 16.22 9.83
C LEU A 48 -12.47 16.55 9.90
N THR A 49 -13.09 16.70 8.75
CA THR A 49 -14.54 16.86 8.61
C THR A 49 -15.27 15.53 8.43
N TYR A 50 -14.55 14.43 8.44
CA TYR A 50 -15.01 13.04 8.31
C TYR A 50 -14.28 12.16 9.32
N ASP A 51 -14.77 10.94 9.52
CA ASP A 51 -14.17 9.97 10.43
C ASP A 51 -13.33 8.95 9.65
N ILE A 52 -12.25 8.46 10.25
CA ILE A 52 -11.44 7.39 9.70
C ILE A 52 -11.50 6.19 10.63
N ARG A 53 -11.80 5.02 10.04
CA ARG A 53 -11.67 3.73 10.70
C ARG A 53 -10.55 2.92 10.05
N TRP A 54 -9.49 2.68 10.80
CA TRP A 54 -8.32 1.96 10.34
C TRP A 54 -8.48 0.44 10.47
N PHE A 55 -8.00 -0.28 9.45
CA PHE A 55 -7.86 -1.73 9.43
C PHE A 55 -6.44 -2.06 8.96
N GLU A 56 -5.68 -2.74 9.81
CA GLU A 56 -4.29 -3.04 9.55
C GLU A 56 -4.11 -4.46 9.01
N PHE A 57 -3.25 -4.60 8.00
CA PHE A 57 -2.96 -5.85 7.33
C PHE A 57 -1.45 -6.09 7.26
N PRO A 58 -0.98 -7.36 7.41
CA PRO A 58 0.45 -7.69 7.32
C PRO A 58 0.98 -7.69 5.88
N ALA A 59 0.08 -7.83 4.88
CA ALA A 59 0.44 -7.97 3.47
C ALA A 59 -0.72 -7.55 2.56
N ALA A 60 -0.42 -7.41 1.26
CA ALA A 60 -1.38 -6.97 0.26
C ALA A 60 -2.51 -7.98 -0.02
N ALA A 61 -2.28 -9.29 0.11
CA ALA A 61 -3.31 -10.29 -0.20
C ALA A 61 -4.54 -10.17 0.72
N PRO A 62 -4.43 -10.23 2.06
CA PRO A 62 -5.60 -10.04 2.92
C PRO A 62 -6.20 -8.63 2.83
N LEU A 63 -5.41 -7.60 2.50
CA LEU A 63 -5.91 -6.26 2.23
C LEU A 63 -6.79 -6.25 0.97
N ALA A 64 -6.34 -6.88 -0.11
CA ALA A 64 -7.11 -7.00 -1.36
C ALA A 64 -8.42 -7.77 -1.16
N GLU A 65 -8.41 -8.82 -0.34
CA GLU A 65 -9.64 -9.56 0.04
C GLU A 65 -10.62 -8.66 0.80
N ALA A 66 -10.15 -7.85 1.76
CA ALA A 66 -10.99 -6.91 2.49
C ALA A 66 -11.59 -5.82 1.59
N LEU A 67 -10.81 -5.29 0.63
CA LEU A 67 -11.30 -4.38 -0.40
C LEU A 67 -12.36 -5.05 -1.28
N ASN A 68 -12.09 -6.25 -1.79
CA ASN A 68 -13.01 -6.97 -2.66
C ASN A 68 -14.33 -7.33 -1.95
N ALA A 69 -14.26 -7.65 -0.67
CA ALA A 69 -15.44 -7.91 0.18
C ALA A 69 -16.21 -6.64 0.57
N GLY A 70 -15.70 -5.43 0.25
CA GLY A 70 -16.28 -4.15 0.67
C GLY A 70 -16.20 -3.91 2.17
N ALA A 71 -15.32 -4.63 2.88
CA ALA A 71 -15.08 -4.43 4.31
C ALA A 71 -14.36 -3.11 4.59
N VAL A 72 -13.58 -2.63 3.63
CA VAL A 72 -12.91 -1.34 3.63
C VAL A 72 -13.22 -0.58 2.35
N ASP A 73 -13.06 0.75 2.35
CA ASP A 73 -13.39 1.62 1.23
C ASP A 73 -12.18 1.88 0.32
N ALA A 74 -11.00 2.02 0.91
CA ALA A 74 -9.75 2.25 0.18
C ALA A 74 -8.54 1.72 0.97
N GLY A 75 -7.40 1.58 0.29
CA GLY A 75 -6.13 1.19 0.90
C GLY A 75 -4.98 1.25 -0.09
N ILE A 76 -3.74 1.26 0.45
CA ILE A 76 -2.55 1.22 -0.40
C ILE A 76 -2.21 -0.24 -0.74
N ILE A 77 -1.97 -0.48 -2.02
CA ILE A 77 -1.63 -1.80 -2.55
C ILE A 77 -0.58 -1.67 -3.65
N GLY A 78 0.42 -2.55 -3.66
CA GLY A 78 1.43 -2.59 -4.73
C GLY A 78 0.81 -2.93 -6.09
N ASP A 79 1.49 -2.57 -7.16
CA ASP A 79 1.04 -2.78 -8.54
C ASP A 79 0.75 -4.26 -8.86
N ALA A 80 1.69 -5.14 -8.55
CA ALA A 80 1.57 -6.57 -8.79
C ALA A 80 0.38 -7.21 -8.02
N PRO A 81 0.23 -7.05 -6.69
CA PRO A 81 -0.92 -7.61 -5.98
C PRO A 81 -2.25 -6.97 -6.39
N LEU A 82 -2.28 -5.69 -6.81
CA LEU A 82 -3.50 -5.08 -7.35
C LEU A 82 -3.94 -5.80 -8.62
N LEU A 83 -3.02 -6.09 -9.54
CA LEU A 83 -3.33 -6.84 -10.77
C LEU A 83 -3.85 -8.25 -10.47
N PHE A 84 -3.27 -8.91 -9.48
CA PHE A 84 -3.73 -10.24 -9.06
C PHE A 84 -5.18 -10.20 -8.56
N ALA A 85 -5.51 -9.19 -7.74
CA ALA A 85 -6.87 -8.98 -7.25
C ALA A 85 -7.85 -8.67 -8.40
N LEU A 86 -7.46 -7.78 -9.32
CA LEU A 86 -8.28 -7.41 -10.49
C LEU A 86 -8.51 -8.61 -11.42
N ALA A 87 -7.50 -9.42 -11.69
CA ALA A 87 -7.62 -10.65 -12.47
C ALA A 87 -8.53 -11.69 -11.81
N ALA A 88 -8.63 -11.68 -10.49
CA ALA A 88 -9.57 -12.48 -9.71
C ALA A 88 -10.99 -11.88 -9.64
N GLY A 89 -11.25 -10.75 -10.32
CA GLY A 89 -12.56 -10.10 -10.41
C GLY A 89 -12.86 -9.06 -9.34
N ALA A 90 -11.85 -8.58 -8.60
CA ALA A 90 -12.05 -7.53 -7.61
C ALA A 90 -12.51 -6.22 -8.28
N ARG A 91 -13.51 -5.57 -7.66
CA ARG A 91 -14.09 -4.30 -8.13
C ARG A 91 -13.41 -3.11 -7.47
N LEU A 92 -12.22 -2.81 -7.96
CA LEU A 92 -11.31 -1.80 -7.43
C LEU A 92 -10.81 -0.89 -8.55
N LYS A 93 -10.50 0.35 -8.20
CA LYS A 93 -9.80 1.26 -9.10
C LYS A 93 -8.67 1.97 -8.37
N ALA A 94 -7.53 2.10 -9.02
CA ALA A 94 -6.48 2.99 -8.59
C ALA A 94 -6.94 4.45 -8.74
N ILE A 95 -6.71 5.28 -7.72
CA ILE A 95 -7.06 6.71 -7.71
C ILE A 95 -5.83 7.63 -7.70
N ALA A 96 -4.70 7.13 -7.20
CA ALA A 96 -3.41 7.80 -7.20
C ALA A 96 -2.28 6.77 -7.13
N VAL A 97 -1.07 7.18 -7.48
CA VAL A 97 0.13 6.35 -7.38
C VAL A 97 1.11 6.95 -6.35
N ASP A 98 1.61 6.09 -5.47
CA ASP A 98 2.78 6.36 -4.64
C ASP A 98 4.00 5.73 -5.33
N LYS A 99 4.83 6.57 -5.92
CA LYS A 99 6.07 6.15 -6.59
C LYS A 99 7.15 5.90 -5.56
N SER A 100 7.88 4.82 -5.70
CA SER A 100 9.06 4.54 -4.88
C SER A 100 10.26 4.19 -5.73
N ASP A 101 11.44 4.45 -5.21
CA ASP A 101 12.64 3.86 -5.75
C ASP A 101 12.67 2.38 -5.34
N PRO A 102 12.95 1.46 -6.28
CA PRO A 102 12.65 0.03 -6.07
C PRO A 102 13.72 -0.75 -5.28
N TYR A 103 14.57 -0.06 -4.51
CA TYR A 103 15.66 -0.70 -3.73
C TYR A 103 15.16 -1.67 -2.66
N GLY A 104 14.03 -1.33 -2.04
CA GLY A 104 13.51 -2.05 -0.90
C GLY A 104 12.64 -3.25 -1.23
N THR A 105 12.38 -3.55 -2.53
CA THR A 105 11.79 -4.81 -2.95
C THR A 105 12.91 -5.68 -3.49
N ALA A 106 13.21 -6.79 -2.81
CA ALA A 106 14.46 -7.51 -3.05
C ALA A 106 14.33 -9.01 -2.81
N VAL A 107 15.25 -9.77 -3.41
CA VAL A 107 15.56 -11.14 -3.05
C VAL A 107 16.71 -11.10 -2.04
N LEU A 108 16.44 -11.56 -0.84
CA LEU A 108 17.38 -11.62 0.27
C LEU A 108 17.94 -13.03 0.45
N VAL A 109 19.15 -13.11 0.95
CA VAL A 109 19.78 -14.35 1.41
C VAL A 109 20.39 -14.11 2.79
N ARG A 110 20.70 -15.17 3.54
CA ARG A 110 21.47 -15.02 4.78
C ARG A 110 22.82 -14.36 4.51
N GLY A 111 23.36 -13.68 5.49
CA GLY A 111 24.67 -12.99 5.37
C GLY A 111 25.82 -13.95 5.00
N ASP A 112 25.78 -15.20 5.50
CA ASP A 112 26.76 -16.27 5.24
C ASP A 112 26.48 -17.08 3.98
N SER A 113 25.38 -16.81 3.25
CA SER A 113 24.98 -17.54 2.04
C SER A 113 26.06 -17.50 0.97
N PRO A 114 26.35 -18.61 0.27
CA PRO A 114 27.27 -18.64 -0.87
C PRO A 114 26.71 -18.00 -2.14
N LEU A 115 25.38 -17.78 -2.22
CA LEU A 115 24.73 -17.21 -3.41
C LEU A 115 25.20 -15.75 -3.62
N ARG A 116 25.55 -15.38 -4.87
CA ARG A 116 26.10 -14.06 -5.20
C ARG A 116 25.33 -13.32 -6.29
N SER A 117 24.48 -14.02 -7.05
CA SER A 117 23.75 -13.46 -8.19
C SER A 117 22.42 -14.18 -8.42
N ALA A 118 21.57 -13.64 -9.31
CA ALA A 118 20.34 -14.30 -9.71
C ALA A 118 20.55 -15.67 -10.38
N ASN A 119 21.70 -15.91 -11.05
CA ASN A 119 22.01 -17.22 -11.61
C ASN A 119 22.10 -18.33 -10.55
N ASP A 120 22.54 -17.96 -9.35
CA ASP A 120 22.72 -18.92 -8.24
C ASP A 120 21.40 -19.36 -7.62
N LEU A 121 20.28 -18.73 -8.00
CA LEU A 121 18.94 -19.12 -7.56
C LEU A 121 18.45 -20.42 -8.18
N LYS A 122 19.08 -20.92 -9.23
CA LYS A 122 18.68 -22.20 -9.86
C LYS A 122 18.70 -23.35 -8.84
N GLY A 123 17.57 -24.06 -8.73
CA GLY A 123 17.40 -25.17 -7.79
C GLY A 123 17.20 -24.75 -6.34
N GLN A 124 17.16 -23.44 -6.04
CA GLN A 124 17.02 -22.95 -4.66
C GLN A 124 15.56 -22.83 -4.23
N ARG A 125 15.34 -22.90 -2.92
CA ARG A 125 14.04 -22.67 -2.27
C ARG A 125 13.90 -21.19 -1.98
N ILE A 126 12.85 -20.56 -2.57
CA ILE A 126 12.61 -19.13 -2.44
C ILE A 126 11.29 -18.90 -1.71
N ALA A 127 11.32 -18.31 -0.51
CA ALA A 127 10.12 -17.88 0.18
C ALA A 127 9.59 -16.57 -0.39
N THR A 128 8.27 -16.43 -0.55
CA THR A 128 7.60 -15.17 -0.90
C THR A 128 6.09 -15.29 -0.71
N GLY A 129 5.35 -14.18 -0.69
CA GLY A 129 3.90 -14.18 -0.80
C GLY A 129 3.46 -14.39 -2.26
N ARG A 130 2.56 -15.34 -2.53
CA ARG A 130 2.02 -15.54 -3.90
C ARG A 130 1.37 -14.24 -4.41
N GLY A 131 1.72 -13.80 -5.62
CA GLY A 131 1.19 -12.58 -6.23
C GLY A 131 1.65 -11.28 -5.59
N SER A 132 2.59 -11.33 -4.63
CA SER A 132 3.18 -10.12 -4.03
C SER A 132 4.18 -9.44 -4.97
N ILE A 133 4.57 -8.20 -4.64
CA ILE A 133 5.66 -7.52 -5.36
C ILE A 133 7.00 -8.24 -5.20
N GLY A 134 7.24 -8.92 -4.07
CA GLY A 134 8.41 -9.78 -3.89
C GLY A 134 8.40 -10.95 -4.86
N HIS A 135 7.25 -11.62 -5.04
CA HIS A 135 7.08 -12.68 -6.04
C HIS A 135 7.37 -12.16 -7.46
N PHE A 136 6.82 -11.01 -7.82
CA PHE A 136 7.06 -10.36 -9.10
C PHE A 136 8.55 -10.09 -9.34
N VAL A 137 9.23 -9.46 -8.39
CA VAL A 137 10.67 -9.15 -8.51
C VAL A 137 11.50 -10.43 -8.60
N ALA A 138 11.17 -11.49 -7.84
CA ALA A 138 11.85 -12.78 -7.96
C ALA A 138 11.72 -13.37 -9.38
N LEU A 139 10.50 -13.38 -9.94
CA LEU A 139 10.26 -13.86 -11.31
C LEU A 139 11.00 -13.03 -12.35
N LYS A 140 11.02 -11.71 -12.22
CA LYS A 140 11.77 -10.80 -13.11
C LYS A 140 13.28 -11.03 -12.99
N ALA A 141 13.79 -11.26 -11.77
CA ALA A 141 15.20 -11.58 -11.53
C ALA A 141 15.58 -12.90 -12.20
N LEU A 142 14.76 -13.94 -12.04
CA LEU A 142 14.96 -15.22 -12.72
C LEU A 142 14.96 -15.05 -14.26
N ALA A 143 13.95 -14.37 -14.79
CA ALA A 143 13.83 -14.13 -16.23
C ALA A 143 15.04 -13.37 -16.81
N SER A 144 15.62 -12.43 -16.05
CA SER A 144 16.78 -11.66 -16.48
C SER A 144 18.05 -12.51 -16.73
N VAL A 145 18.09 -13.73 -16.19
CA VAL A 145 19.18 -14.69 -16.34
C VAL A 145 18.75 -15.98 -17.07
N GLY A 146 17.60 -15.93 -17.76
CA GLY A 146 17.10 -17.07 -18.54
C GLY A 146 16.52 -18.21 -17.72
N LEU A 147 16.22 -17.97 -16.43
CA LEU A 147 15.53 -18.90 -15.55
C LEU A 147 14.05 -18.59 -15.46
N GLY A 148 13.25 -19.56 -15.09
CA GLY A 148 11.81 -19.43 -14.87
C GLY A 148 11.36 -20.02 -13.55
N GLU A 149 10.04 -19.96 -13.30
CA GLU A 149 9.44 -20.50 -12.06
C GLU A 149 9.78 -21.97 -11.81
N LYS A 150 9.93 -22.76 -12.89
CA LYS A 150 10.23 -24.20 -12.81
C LYS A 150 11.69 -24.51 -12.43
N ASP A 151 12.57 -23.52 -12.50
CA ASP A 151 13.99 -23.68 -12.16
C ASP A 151 14.28 -23.48 -10.68
N VAL A 152 13.28 -23.12 -9.89
CA VAL A 152 13.36 -22.85 -8.44
C VAL A 152 12.21 -23.53 -7.71
N GLU A 153 12.28 -23.61 -6.39
CA GLU A 153 11.19 -24.08 -5.55
C GLU A 153 10.58 -22.90 -4.77
N PHE A 154 9.45 -22.37 -5.22
CA PHE A 154 8.76 -21.35 -4.44
C PHE A 154 8.04 -21.90 -3.22
N ARG A 155 8.28 -21.30 -2.06
CA ARG A 155 7.58 -21.51 -0.80
C ARG A 155 6.71 -20.30 -0.51
N PHE A 156 5.39 -20.43 -0.69
CA PHE A 156 4.46 -19.32 -0.48
C PHE A 156 4.11 -19.18 1.00
N LEU A 157 4.75 -18.19 1.64
CA LEU A 157 4.69 -17.93 3.07
C LEU A 157 4.34 -16.45 3.32
N GLY A 158 3.69 -16.20 4.45
CA GLY A 158 3.56 -14.82 4.97
C GLY A 158 4.93 -14.23 5.36
N PRO A 159 5.06 -12.90 5.46
CA PRO A 159 6.36 -12.28 5.71
C PRO A 159 7.07 -12.75 6.97
N VAL A 160 6.32 -12.97 8.05
CA VAL A 160 6.87 -13.44 9.34
C VAL A 160 7.43 -14.85 9.23
N ASP A 161 6.65 -15.78 8.62
CA ASP A 161 7.06 -17.15 8.44
C ASP A 161 8.22 -17.27 7.44
N ALA A 162 8.20 -16.46 6.36
CA ALA A 162 9.27 -16.40 5.38
C ALA A 162 10.60 -15.93 6.00
N LYS A 163 10.55 -14.92 6.88
CA LYS A 163 11.69 -14.44 7.65
C LYS A 163 12.29 -15.58 8.50
N MET A 164 11.43 -16.29 9.25
CA MET A 164 11.86 -17.41 10.08
C MET A 164 12.46 -18.56 9.24
N ALA A 165 11.84 -18.86 8.08
CA ALA A 165 12.32 -19.88 7.17
C ALA A 165 13.69 -19.54 6.58
N LEU A 166 13.97 -18.27 6.28
CA LEU A 166 15.30 -17.82 5.86
C LEU A 166 16.32 -17.97 6.99
N ALA A 167 15.97 -17.51 8.20
CA ALA A 167 16.87 -17.52 9.35
C ALA A 167 17.29 -18.95 9.74
N ASN A 168 16.37 -19.92 9.71
CA ASN A 168 16.65 -21.32 10.07
C ASN A 168 17.14 -22.19 8.91
N GLY A 169 17.27 -21.63 7.69
CA GLY A 169 17.74 -22.36 6.51
C GLY A 169 16.71 -23.28 5.86
N SER A 170 15.43 -23.20 6.22
CA SER A 170 14.35 -23.93 5.54
C SER A 170 14.12 -23.43 4.12
N VAL A 171 14.52 -22.22 3.82
CA VAL A 171 14.64 -21.65 2.48
C VAL A 171 16.01 -21.00 2.30
N ASP A 172 16.44 -20.87 1.05
CA ASP A 172 17.76 -20.37 0.68
C ASP A 172 17.73 -18.88 0.36
N ALA A 173 16.56 -18.38 -0.06
CA ALA A 173 16.30 -16.98 -0.35
C ALA A 173 14.90 -16.57 0.08
N TRP A 174 14.71 -15.26 0.27
CA TRP A 174 13.41 -14.65 0.57
C TRP A 174 13.19 -13.42 -0.30
N ALA A 175 12.19 -13.46 -1.15
CA ALA A 175 11.78 -12.32 -1.94
C ALA A 175 10.69 -11.54 -1.21
N THR A 176 11.00 -10.28 -0.85
CA THR A 176 10.17 -9.47 0.04
C THR A 176 10.22 -7.98 -0.31
N TRP A 177 9.64 -7.16 0.55
CA TRP A 177 9.49 -5.70 0.38
C TRP A 177 9.60 -4.98 1.72
N GLU A 178 9.59 -3.64 1.69
CA GLU A 178 9.65 -2.83 2.91
C GLU A 178 8.36 -2.92 3.74
N PRO A 179 8.47 -2.89 5.07
CA PRO A 179 9.68 -2.68 5.87
C PRO A 179 10.47 -3.97 6.17
N TYR A 180 10.06 -5.11 5.65
CA TYR A 180 10.66 -6.41 5.97
C TYR A 180 12.09 -6.54 5.46
N THR A 181 12.39 -5.94 4.30
CA THR A 181 13.74 -5.93 3.72
C THR A 181 14.71 -5.21 4.66
N ALA A 182 14.38 -3.98 5.06
CA ALA A 182 15.22 -3.22 5.99
C ALA A 182 15.40 -3.92 7.34
N PHE A 183 14.31 -4.50 7.86
CA PHE A 183 14.40 -5.27 9.11
C PHE A 183 15.34 -6.47 9.00
N ALA A 184 15.26 -7.24 7.91
CA ALA A 184 16.14 -8.39 7.71
C ALA A 184 17.61 -7.97 7.55
N GLU A 185 17.87 -6.84 6.90
CA GLU A 185 19.25 -6.32 6.76
C GLU A 185 19.82 -5.82 8.09
N THR A 186 19.04 -5.05 8.84
CA THR A 186 19.53 -4.42 10.08
C THR A 186 19.57 -5.40 11.25
N ALA A 187 18.48 -6.13 11.51
CA ALA A 187 18.35 -7.01 12.66
C ALA A 187 18.90 -8.43 12.43
N ASP A 188 18.64 -9.02 11.25
CA ASP A 188 18.99 -10.41 10.96
C ASP A 188 20.28 -10.52 10.12
N LYS A 189 20.88 -9.40 9.74
CA LYS A 189 22.10 -9.32 8.89
C LYS A 189 21.94 -10.09 7.57
N ALA A 190 20.71 -10.14 7.05
CA ALA A 190 20.48 -10.65 5.72
C ALA A 190 21.15 -9.76 4.68
N ARG A 191 21.42 -10.31 3.52
CA ARG A 191 22.06 -9.60 2.42
C ARG A 191 21.14 -9.55 1.21
N VAL A 192 21.06 -8.38 0.57
CA VAL A 192 20.39 -8.26 -0.73
C VAL A 192 21.21 -9.01 -1.78
N LEU A 193 20.57 -9.98 -2.44
CA LEU A 193 21.12 -10.70 -3.59
C LEU A 193 20.77 -9.96 -4.89
N VAL A 194 19.49 -9.60 -5.06
CA VAL A 194 18.95 -8.84 -6.18
C VAL A 194 17.92 -7.87 -5.64
N ASP A 195 17.98 -6.60 -6.04
CA ASP A 195 16.95 -5.61 -5.74
C ASP A 195 16.05 -5.33 -6.96
N GLY A 196 15.01 -4.53 -6.77
CA GLY A 196 14.01 -4.25 -7.79
C GLY A 196 14.45 -3.29 -8.90
N ARG A 197 15.67 -2.75 -8.87
CA ARG A 197 16.16 -1.80 -9.90
C ARG A 197 16.17 -2.45 -11.28
N GLY A 198 15.53 -1.78 -12.25
CA GLY A 198 15.39 -2.30 -13.62
C GLY A 198 14.43 -3.49 -13.76
N LEU A 199 13.89 -4.00 -12.66
CA LEU A 199 12.96 -5.12 -12.63
C LEU A 199 11.52 -4.68 -12.32
N TRP A 200 11.36 -3.63 -11.54
CA TRP A 200 10.08 -3.13 -11.05
C TRP A 200 10.00 -1.60 -11.13
N ALA A 201 8.81 -1.08 -11.47
CA ALA A 201 8.59 0.35 -11.66
C ALA A 201 8.48 1.16 -10.35
N GLY A 202 8.35 0.49 -9.22
CA GLY A 202 8.22 1.15 -7.91
C GLY A 202 6.82 1.73 -7.65
N ASN A 203 5.78 1.22 -8.30
CA ASN A 203 4.44 1.73 -8.15
C ASN A 203 3.69 1.03 -7.02
N SER A 204 3.05 1.82 -6.15
CA SER A 204 1.96 1.39 -5.29
C SER A 204 0.77 2.32 -5.52
N PHE A 205 -0.43 1.81 -5.35
CA PHE A 205 -1.63 2.58 -5.66
C PHE A 205 -2.48 2.78 -4.40
N LEU A 206 -3.01 3.97 -4.21
CA LEU A 206 -4.21 4.12 -3.41
C LEU A 206 -5.35 3.58 -4.27
N ALA A 207 -5.85 2.42 -3.90
CA ALA A 207 -6.98 1.77 -4.56
C ALA A 207 -8.25 1.98 -3.72
N ALA A 208 -9.37 2.22 -4.40
CA ALA A 208 -10.68 2.37 -3.77
C ALA A 208 -11.70 1.43 -4.43
N THR A 209 -12.71 1.02 -3.67
CA THR A 209 -13.80 0.21 -4.19
C THR A 209 -14.69 1.00 -5.14
N ASP A 210 -15.31 0.33 -6.11
CA ASP A 210 -16.30 0.96 -7.01
C ASP A 210 -17.45 1.59 -6.22
N SER A 211 -17.87 0.99 -5.10
CA SER A 211 -18.92 1.51 -4.23
C SER A 211 -18.52 2.82 -3.55
N ALA A 212 -17.29 2.92 -3.04
CA ALA A 212 -16.78 4.16 -2.44
C ALA A 212 -16.63 5.26 -3.49
N LEU A 213 -16.25 4.91 -4.71
CA LEU A 213 -16.10 5.87 -5.81
C LEU A 213 -17.44 6.34 -6.40
N ALA A 214 -18.49 5.51 -6.29
CA ALA A 214 -19.84 5.87 -6.71
C ALA A 214 -20.57 6.78 -5.71
N ASP A 215 -20.12 6.83 -4.45
CA ASP A 215 -20.65 7.71 -3.41
C ASP A 215 -19.96 9.07 -3.50
N PRO A 216 -20.68 10.17 -3.86
CA PRO A 216 -20.07 11.48 -4.01
C PRO A 216 -19.43 12.02 -2.72
N ALA A 217 -20.00 11.73 -1.55
CA ALA A 217 -19.46 12.16 -0.27
C ALA A 217 -18.15 11.43 0.05
N LYS A 218 -18.11 10.10 -0.11
CA LYS A 218 -16.87 9.32 0.05
C LYS A 218 -15.80 9.72 -0.97
N ARG A 219 -16.20 9.98 -2.22
CA ARG A 219 -15.28 10.44 -3.26
C ARG A 219 -14.62 11.77 -2.90
N ALA A 220 -15.39 12.71 -2.36
CA ALA A 220 -14.88 14.02 -1.93
C ALA A 220 -13.88 13.89 -0.77
N VAL A 221 -14.19 13.06 0.25
CA VAL A 221 -13.28 12.84 1.37
C VAL A 221 -12.05 12.00 0.99
N LEU A 222 -12.15 11.10 0.01
CA LEU A 222 -10.99 10.40 -0.56
C LEU A 222 -10.02 11.38 -1.25
N GLN A 223 -10.53 12.43 -1.89
CA GLN A 223 -9.70 13.48 -2.48
C GLN A 223 -8.96 14.27 -1.39
N ASP A 224 -9.64 14.67 -0.30
CA ASP A 224 -8.99 15.34 0.85
C ASP A 224 -7.95 14.43 1.51
N TYR A 225 -8.32 13.18 1.77
CA TYR A 225 -7.43 12.16 2.34
C TYR A 225 -6.14 12.00 1.51
N LEU A 226 -6.24 11.96 0.18
CA LEU A 226 -5.09 11.88 -0.71
C LEU A 226 -4.17 13.11 -0.60
N GLN A 227 -4.74 14.30 -0.45
CA GLN A 227 -3.94 15.54 -0.24
C GLN A 227 -3.19 15.49 1.10
N ARG A 228 -3.86 15.02 2.15
CA ARG A 228 -3.25 14.84 3.47
C ARG A 228 -2.12 13.82 3.43
N LEU A 229 -2.31 12.68 2.74
CA LEU A 229 -1.24 11.69 2.52
C LEU A 229 -0.02 12.31 1.83
N ALA A 230 -0.24 13.04 0.74
CA ALA A 230 0.84 13.68 0.01
C ALA A 230 1.59 14.72 0.85
N SER A 231 0.88 15.48 1.67
CA SER A 231 1.47 16.47 2.58
C SER A 231 2.22 15.80 3.73
N ALA A 232 1.63 14.79 4.35
CA ALA A 232 2.27 14.04 5.45
C ALA A 232 3.54 13.31 4.98
N GLN A 233 3.53 12.75 3.77
CA GLN A 233 4.71 12.09 3.19
C GLN A 233 5.86 13.09 2.99
N ARG A 234 5.58 14.29 2.49
CA ARG A 234 6.61 15.35 2.39
C ARG A 234 7.14 15.77 3.74
N TRP A 235 6.23 15.99 4.71
CA TRP A 235 6.62 16.32 6.08
C TRP A 235 7.55 15.23 6.66
N ALA A 236 7.23 13.95 6.47
CA ALA A 236 8.01 12.84 6.97
C ALA A 236 9.46 12.81 6.41
N TYR A 237 9.68 13.22 5.16
CA TYR A 237 11.05 13.37 4.61
C TYR A 237 11.80 14.57 5.18
N LEU A 238 11.10 15.65 5.55
CA LEU A 238 11.70 16.81 6.20
C LEU A 238 11.98 16.56 7.69
N HIS A 239 11.26 15.63 8.32
CA HIS A 239 11.34 15.30 9.75
C HIS A 239 11.67 13.81 9.96
N LEU A 240 12.65 13.31 9.22
CA LEU A 240 12.96 11.88 9.10
C LEU A 240 13.20 11.20 10.45
N ASP A 241 13.89 11.86 11.39
CA ASP A 241 14.18 11.31 12.71
C ASP A 241 12.92 11.15 13.56
N GLU A 242 12.04 12.14 13.53
CA GLU A 242 10.75 12.12 14.26
C GLU A 242 9.82 11.07 13.67
N TYR A 243 9.69 11.06 12.36
CA TYR A 243 8.87 10.08 11.65
C TYR A 243 9.37 8.64 11.87
N SER A 244 10.69 8.40 11.80
CA SER A 244 11.26 7.07 11.99
C SER A 244 10.96 6.50 13.38
N ARG A 245 11.00 7.33 14.43
CA ARG A 245 10.62 6.93 15.79
C ARG A 245 9.13 6.58 15.88
N SER A 246 8.26 7.43 15.31
CA SER A 246 6.82 7.18 15.27
C SER A 246 6.50 5.88 14.51
N LEU A 247 7.08 5.71 13.33
CA LEU A 247 6.89 4.52 12.52
C LEU A 247 7.36 3.26 13.24
N ALA A 248 8.54 3.30 13.87
CA ALA A 248 9.11 2.18 14.61
C ALA A 248 8.16 1.69 15.72
N GLN A 249 7.54 2.61 16.45
CA GLN A 249 6.55 2.29 17.49
C GLN A 249 5.30 1.63 16.90
N ILE A 250 4.77 2.16 15.78
CA ILE A 250 3.54 1.65 15.16
C ILE A 250 3.76 0.25 14.56
N ILE A 251 4.86 0.03 13.83
CA ILE A 251 5.11 -1.25 13.16
C ILE A 251 5.80 -2.29 14.05
N GLY A 252 6.30 -1.88 15.22
CA GLY A 252 7.02 -2.76 16.15
C GLY A 252 8.39 -3.19 15.63
N PHE A 253 9.08 -2.34 14.84
CA PHE A 253 10.40 -2.61 14.28
C PHE A 253 11.44 -1.66 14.89
N PRO A 254 12.74 -2.00 14.85
CA PRO A 254 13.82 -1.08 15.25
C PRO A 254 13.79 0.22 14.45
N GLU A 255 14.17 1.33 15.09
CA GLU A 255 14.15 2.67 14.48
C GLU A 255 15.06 2.76 13.24
N ASP A 256 16.20 2.09 13.25
CA ASP A 256 17.12 2.04 12.12
C ASP A 256 16.50 1.34 10.89
N ALA A 257 15.74 0.27 11.11
CA ALA A 257 14.97 -0.38 10.04
C ALA A 257 13.84 0.52 9.52
N ALA A 258 13.10 1.18 10.42
CA ALA A 258 12.04 2.11 10.06
C ALA A 258 12.58 3.30 9.26
N ARG A 259 13.74 3.85 9.66
CA ARG A 259 14.45 4.92 8.95
C ARG A 259 14.92 4.48 7.57
N LEU A 260 15.67 3.38 7.51
CA LEU A 260 16.27 2.87 6.28
C LEU A 260 15.21 2.60 5.21
N GLN A 261 14.12 1.91 5.57
CA GLN A 261 13.05 1.58 4.63
C GLN A 261 12.41 2.83 4.02
N PHE A 262 12.22 3.88 4.80
CA PHE A 262 11.58 5.09 4.31
C PHE A 262 12.53 5.94 3.47
N GLU A 263 13.75 6.17 3.97
CA GLU A 263 14.77 7.00 3.31
C GLU A 263 15.10 6.48 1.90
N ARG A 264 15.36 5.18 1.74
CA ARG A 264 15.78 4.62 0.45
C ARG A 264 14.65 4.49 -0.59
N ARG A 265 13.38 4.48 -0.16
CA ARG A 265 12.24 4.39 -1.09
C ARG A 265 11.97 5.69 -1.82
N ARG A 266 12.28 6.84 -1.24
CA ARG A 266 11.99 8.17 -1.82
C ARG A 266 10.57 8.27 -2.33
N LEU A 267 9.61 7.93 -1.47
CA LEU A 267 8.20 7.88 -1.77
C LEU A 267 7.64 9.23 -2.24
N ARG A 268 6.74 9.19 -3.21
CA ARG A 268 6.12 10.41 -3.73
C ARG A 268 4.75 10.14 -4.35
N TRP A 269 3.72 10.70 -3.76
CA TRP A 269 2.37 10.65 -4.31
C TRP A 269 2.29 11.45 -5.60
N GLN A 270 1.64 10.86 -6.62
CA GLN A 270 1.39 11.48 -7.91
C GLN A 270 -0.01 11.14 -8.41
N ALA A 271 -0.57 12.05 -9.26
CA ALA A 271 -1.73 11.71 -10.04
C ALA A 271 -1.40 10.59 -11.04
N LEU A 272 -2.42 9.82 -11.40
CA LEU A 272 -2.29 8.79 -12.43
C LEU A 272 -2.03 9.43 -13.79
N ASP A 273 -1.05 8.88 -14.52
CA ASP A 273 -0.64 9.32 -15.85
C ASP A 273 -0.49 8.15 -16.83
N GLU A 274 -0.33 8.46 -18.11
CA GLU A 274 -0.17 7.45 -19.17
C GLU A 274 1.11 6.60 -18.98
N ARG A 275 2.16 7.15 -18.38
CA ARG A 275 3.38 6.40 -18.06
C ARG A 275 3.10 5.35 -16.98
N THR A 276 2.41 5.72 -15.95
CA THR A 276 2.01 4.80 -14.85
C THR A 276 1.09 3.70 -15.38
N LEU A 277 0.14 4.07 -16.26
CA LEU A 277 -0.75 3.12 -16.90
C LEU A 277 0.02 2.14 -17.79
N GLY A 278 0.99 2.61 -18.58
CA GLY A 278 1.86 1.77 -19.40
C GLY A 278 2.66 0.79 -18.55
N GLN A 279 3.28 1.25 -17.45
CA GLN A 279 4.02 0.40 -16.52
C GLN A 279 3.12 -0.68 -15.88
N GLN A 280 1.89 -0.32 -15.53
CA GLN A 280 0.92 -1.27 -14.97
C GLN A 280 0.50 -2.31 -16.02
N GLN A 281 0.34 -1.91 -17.29
CA GLN A 281 0.04 -2.82 -18.38
C GLN A 281 1.21 -3.79 -18.64
N GLU A 282 2.45 -3.31 -18.62
CA GLU A 282 3.64 -4.16 -18.75
C GLU A 282 3.70 -5.24 -17.67
N THR A 283 3.35 -4.87 -16.42
CA THR A 283 3.28 -5.84 -15.31
C THR A 283 2.16 -6.86 -15.54
N ALA A 284 0.99 -6.44 -16.02
CA ALA A 284 -0.12 -7.33 -16.35
C ALA A 284 0.22 -8.30 -17.48
N ASP A 285 0.81 -7.78 -18.56
CA ASP A 285 1.23 -8.58 -19.71
C ASP A 285 2.34 -9.60 -19.31
N PHE A 286 3.26 -9.21 -18.43
CA PHE A 286 4.24 -10.14 -17.84
C PHE A 286 3.56 -11.27 -17.07
N TYR A 287 2.58 -10.98 -16.22
CA TYR A 287 1.85 -12.00 -15.46
C TYR A 287 1.09 -12.96 -16.36
N GLN A 288 0.46 -12.44 -17.41
CA GLN A 288 -0.26 -13.28 -18.36
C GLN A 288 0.70 -14.17 -19.16
N ALA A 289 1.82 -13.63 -19.63
CA ALA A 289 2.83 -14.39 -20.40
C ALA A 289 3.47 -15.53 -19.58
N HIS A 290 3.50 -15.39 -18.24
CA HIS A 290 4.02 -16.41 -17.33
C HIS A 290 2.92 -17.30 -16.71
N GLY A 291 1.66 -17.19 -17.18
CA GLY A 291 0.55 -18.02 -16.73
C GLY A 291 0.09 -17.75 -15.28
N LEU A 292 0.46 -16.60 -14.70
CA LEU A 292 0.12 -16.22 -13.34
C LEU A 292 -1.29 -15.62 -13.24
N ILE A 293 -1.77 -15.03 -14.32
CA ILE A 293 -3.17 -14.67 -14.51
C ILE A 293 -3.72 -15.36 -15.77
N PRO A 294 -4.99 -15.83 -15.73
CA PRO A 294 -5.52 -16.72 -16.78
C PRO A 294 -5.78 -15.98 -18.11
N GLN A 295 -6.01 -14.68 -18.06
CA GLN A 295 -6.38 -13.87 -19.22
C GLN A 295 -5.64 -12.55 -19.23
N ARG A 296 -5.49 -11.96 -20.41
CA ARG A 296 -4.95 -10.62 -20.54
C ARG A 296 -5.89 -9.62 -19.87
N LEU A 297 -5.35 -8.82 -19.00
CA LEU A 297 -6.05 -7.74 -18.30
C LEU A 297 -5.77 -6.41 -19.02
N ASP A 298 -6.83 -5.71 -19.46
CA ASP A 298 -6.72 -4.29 -19.82
C ASP A 298 -6.80 -3.47 -18.54
N VAL A 299 -5.72 -2.76 -18.22
CA VAL A 299 -5.63 -2.00 -16.96
C VAL A 299 -6.25 -0.61 -17.05
N ARG A 300 -6.54 -0.08 -18.24
CA ARG A 300 -7.08 1.27 -18.40
C ARG A 300 -8.41 1.50 -17.65
N PRO A 301 -9.39 0.61 -17.68
CA PRO A 301 -10.65 0.77 -16.93
C PRO A 301 -10.48 0.71 -15.41
N THR A 302 -9.34 0.21 -14.93
CA THR A 302 -9.05 0.07 -13.50
C THR A 302 -8.41 1.32 -12.91
N PHE A 303 -8.23 2.38 -13.71
CA PHE A 303 -7.77 3.69 -13.26
C PHE A 303 -8.95 4.65 -13.19
N ALA A 304 -9.17 5.25 -12.02
CA ALA A 304 -10.22 6.25 -11.82
C ALA A 304 -9.66 7.65 -12.11
N SER A 305 -10.34 8.40 -12.95
CA SER A 305 -10.02 9.80 -13.24
C SER A 305 -10.56 10.76 -12.19
N GLY A 306 -10.09 12.01 -12.22
CA GLY A 306 -10.63 13.12 -11.42
C GLY A 306 -10.09 13.20 -9.99
N PHE A 307 -9.00 12.51 -9.67
CA PHE A 307 -8.21 12.71 -8.46
C PHE A 307 -6.95 13.50 -8.80
N ALA A 308 -6.63 14.49 -7.97
CA ALA A 308 -5.46 15.32 -8.12
C ALA A 308 -4.53 15.16 -6.92
N VAL A 309 -3.24 15.21 -7.15
CA VAL A 309 -2.22 15.35 -6.11
C VAL A 309 -1.56 16.70 -6.30
N ARG A 310 -1.67 17.59 -5.32
CA ARG A 310 -0.94 18.86 -5.36
C ARG A 310 0.55 18.56 -5.25
N GLN A 311 1.29 18.89 -6.28
CA GLN A 311 2.75 18.95 -6.16
C GLN A 311 3.07 20.14 -5.26
N ALA A 312 3.91 19.94 -4.25
CA ALA A 312 4.42 21.07 -3.48
C ALA A 312 5.16 21.99 -4.43
N SER A 313 4.86 23.27 -4.39
CA SER A 313 5.80 24.28 -4.87
C SER A 313 7.01 24.28 -3.92
N ASP A 314 8.21 24.64 -4.40
CA ASP A 314 9.39 24.79 -3.54
C ASP A 314 9.17 25.76 -2.36
N ALA A 315 8.08 26.52 -2.36
CA ALA A 315 7.63 27.41 -1.29
C ALA A 315 6.94 26.67 -0.12
N ASP A 316 6.43 25.47 -0.33
CA ASP A 316 5.77 24.65 0.71
C ASP A 316 6.79 23.78 1.49
N ILE A 317 8.08 23.88 1.17
CA ILE A 317 9.20 23.13 1.75
C ILE A 317 9.96 23.98 2.80
N ARG A 318 9.41 25.14 3.21
CA ARG A 318 10.05 26.02 4.20
C ARG A 318 9.39 25.95 5.56
#